data_ec271662e7b4bd1dd89e67941823d0af
#
_entry.id   ec271662e7b4bd1dd89e67941823d0af
#
_cell.length_a   1.000
_cell.length_b   1.000
_cell.length_c   1.000
_cell.angle_alpha   90.00
_cell.angle_beta   90.00
_cell.angle_gamma   90.00
#
_symmetry.space_group_name_H-M   'P 1'
#
loop_
_entity.id
_entity.type
_entity.pdbx_description
1 polymer ?
#
loop_
_entity_poly.entity_id
_entity_poly.type
_entity_poly.pdbx_seq_one_letter_code
_entity_poly.pdbx_strand_id
1 'polypeptide(L)'
;MGLGQPILLPNPWRPDITDITAAGVFSLGDRTVNRLGYGAMQLAGPGVFSPPRDRHAALAVLREAVAQRVNHIDTSDYYGPHVTNQLIREALHPYPDDLVIVTKVGAVRGADASWISALTPADLTRAVHDNLRNLRVDVLDVVNLRVGGIDEPIESSIEEQFATLAELQRQGLIRQLGLSNVTSGQLEQASGMDKVVCVQNHYNLVHRDDDALIDELAVSGVAYVPFFPLGGLTPLQSSTLSEVATRLDATPMQVALAWLLHRAPNILLIPGTSSIAHLHENLAAAPLTLTDTILAELNAIDGEGR
;
A
#
# COMPACT_ATOMS: atom_id res chain seq x y z
N MET A 1 -4.84 45.25 29.75
CA MET A 1 -4.30 45.40 28.39
C MET A 1 -4.02 43.99 27.86
N GLY A 2 -4.94 43.44 27.08
CA GLY A 2 -4.82 42.12 26.51
C GLY A 2 -4.00 42.22 25.21
N LEU A 3 -2.88 41.47 25.16
CA LEU A 3 -2.13 41.30 23.94
C LEU A 3 -2.91 40.33 23.03
N GLY A 4 -3.48 40.86 21.95
CA GLY A 4 -4.14 40.08 20.92
C GLY A 4 -3.13 39.10 20.28
N GLN A 5 -3.52 37.85 20.18
CA GLN A 5 -2.78 36.88 19.39
C GLN A 5 -2.75 37.31 17.92
N PRO A 6 -1.62 37.20 17.23
CA PRO A 6 -1.57 37.53 15.80
C PRO A 6 -2.45 36.57 15.02
N ILE A 7 -3.42 37.09 14.27
CA ILE A 7 -4.18 36.33 13.27
C ILE A 7 -3.18 35.96 12.17
N LEU A 8 -2.78 34.68 12.12
CA LEU A 8 -2.03 34.16 11.00
C LEU A 8 -2.93 34.12 9.78
N LEU A 9 -2.72 35.07 8.85
CA LEU A 9 -3.36 35.02 7.54
C LEU A 9 -2.96 33.74 6.81
N PRO A 10 -3.90 33.07 6.11
CA PRO A 10 -3.57 31.88 5.32
C PRO A 10 -2.48 32.24 4.30
N ASN A 11 -1.41 31.46 4.27
CA ASN A 11 -0.34 31.62 3.31
C ASN A 11 -0.84 31.15 1.93
N PRO A 12 -1.03 32.02 0.92
CA PRO A 12 -1.59 31.65 -0.38
C PRO A 12 -0.70 30.69 -1.19
N TRP A 13 0.48 30.35 -0.68
CA TRP A 13 1.45 29.44 -1.29
C TRP A 13 1.58 28.10 -0.55
N ARG A 14 0.78 27.85 0.50
CA ARG A 14 0.64 26.49 1.02
C ARG A 14 -0.48 25.81 0.23
N PRO A 15 -0.19 24.73 -0.52
CA PRO A 15 -1.27 23.90 -1.03
C PRO A 15 -2.13 23.46 0.15
N ASP A 16 -3.44 23.49 -0.01
CA ASP A 16 -4.37 23.04 1.02
C ASP A 16 -3.97 21.61 1.41
N ILE A 17 -3.55 21.44 2.66
CA ILE A 17 -3.20 20.10 3.17
C ILE A 17 -4.52 19.33 3.26
N THR A 18 -4.64 18.29 2.46
CA THR A 18 -5.79 17.39 2.57
C THR A 18 -5.77 16.73 3.94
N ASP A 19 -6.88 16.79 4.65
CA ASP A 19 -6.98 16.09 5.94
C ASP A 19 -7.13 14.57 5.72
N ILE A 20 -6.01 13.90 5.50
CA ILE A 20 -5.99 12.43 5.31
C ILE A 20 -6.38 11.66 6.59
N THR A 21 -6.38 12.34 7.77
CA THR A 21 -6.81 11.70 9.02
C THR A 21 -8.31 11.45 9.05
N ALA A 22 -9.08 12.08 8.17
CA ALA A 22 -10.51 11.77 7.95
C ALA A 22 -10.73 10.32 7.50
N ALA A 23 -9.75 9.67 6.85
CA ALA A 23 -9.80 8.24 6.54
C ALA A 23 -9.67 7.36 7.79
N GLY A 24 -9.28 7.91 8.93
CA GLY A 24 -8.97 7.20 10.16
C GLY A 24 -7.54 6.67 10.20
N VAL A 25 -7.23 5.99 11.32
CA VAL A 25 -5.93 5.38 11.58
C VAL A 25 -6.09 3.89 11.87
N PHE A 26 -5.01 3.13 11.73
CA PHE A 26 -4.98 1.72 12.09
C PHE A 26 -3.62 1.34 12.69
N SER A 27 -3.60 0.31 13.55
CA SER A 27 -2.36 -0.21 14.15
C SER A 27 -1.74 -1.26 13.24
N LEU A 28 -0.59 -0.94 12.64
CA LEU A 28 0.20 -1.88 11.86
C LEU A 28 1.34 -2.40 12.75
N GLY A 29 1.07 -3.51 13.45
CA GLY A 29 1.93 -4.01 14.52
C GLY A 29 1.91 -3.08 15.73
N ASP A 30 3.06 -2.50 16.06
CA ASP A 30 3.26 -1.54 17.15
C ASP A 30 3.24 -0.07 16.70
N ARG A 31 2.97 0.16 15.40
CA ARG A 31 2.96 1.51 14.80
C ARG A 31 1.56 1.91 14.37
N THR A 32 1.21 3.18 14.58
CA THR A 32 -0.06 3.74 14.10
C THR A 32 0.16 4.41 12.75
N VAL A 33 -0.65 4.02 11.76
CA VAL A 33 -0.59 4.58 10.40
C VAL A 33 -1.93 5.18 9.99
N ASN A 34 -1.90 6.19 9.14
CA ASN A 34 -3.08 6.68 8.45
C ASN A 34 -3.57 5.60 7.48
N ARG A 35 -4.89 5.39 7.39
CA ARG A 35 -5.47 4.34 6.52
C ARG A 35 -5.28 4.63 5.03
N LEU A 36 -4.96 5.86 4.66
CA LEU A 36 -4.59 6.24 3.31
C LEU A 36 -3.09 6.49 3.25
N GLY A 37 -2.38 5.55 2.66
CA GLY A 37 -0.93 5.54 2.44
C GLY A 37 -0.56 5.82 0.99
N TYR A 38 0.66 5.40 0.61
CA TYR A 38 1.21 5.60 -0.73
C TYR A 38 1.89 4.32 -1.25
N GLY A 39 1.53 3.89 -2.47
CA GLY A 39 2.17 2.79 -3.18
C GLY A 39 3.27 3.28 -4.12
N ALA A 40 4.49 2.77 -3.94
CA ALA A 40 5.67 3.24 -4.66
C ALA A 40 5.95 2.50 -5.98
N MET A 41 5.14 1.51 -6.35
CA MET A 41 5.39 0.66 -7.54
C MET A 41 5.52 1.47 -8.83
N GLN A 42 4.72 2.53 -9.01
CA GLN A 42 4.73 3.38 -10.21
C GLN A 42 5.93 4.35 -10.27
N LEU A 43 6.81 4.35 -9.27
CA LEU A 43 8.05 5.12 -9.32
C LEU A 43 9.15 4.43 -10.16
N ALA A 44 9.01 3.15 -10.45
CA ALA A 44 9.86 2.47 -11.42
C ALA A 44 9.43 2.82 -12.86
N GLY A 45 10.30 2.54 -13.82
CA GLY A 45 10.02 2.71 -15.25
C GLY A 45 8.90 1.78 -15.75
N PRO A 46 8.58 1.84 -17.05
CA PRO A 46 7.53 1.02 -17.66
C PRO A 46 7.68 -0.46 -17.33
N GLY A 47 6.55 -1.14 -17.06
CA GLY A 47 6.56 -2.54 -16.65
C GLY A 47 7.15 -2.78 -15.26
N VAL A 48 7.20 -1.75 -14.42
CA VAL A 48 7.85 -1.79 -13.08
C VAL A 48 9.32 -2.25 -13.20
N PHE A 49 10.00 -1.78 -14.25
CA PHE A 49 11.37 -2.15 -14.55
C PHE A 49 12.18 -0.92 -14.98
N SER A 50 13.48 -0.88 -14.63
CA SER A 50 14.38 0.26 -14.89
C SER A 50 14.03 1.55 -14.10
N PRO A 51 14.88 2.58 -14.14
CA PRO A 51 14.59 3.88 -13.54
C PRO A 51 13.40 4.59 -14.18
N PRO A 52 12.72 5.50 -13.44
CA PRO A 52 11.66 6.33 -13.98
C PRO A 52 12.17 7.22 -15.11
N ARG A 53 11.27 7.61 -16.01
CA ARG A 53 11.57 8.59 -17.06
C ARG A 53 11.95 9.97 -16.50
N ASP A 54 11.30 10.35 -15.42
CA ASP A 54 11.54 11.60 -14.68
C ASP A 54 11.84 11.29 -13.20
N ARG A 55 13.14 11.28 -12.89
CA ARG A 55 13.63 11.04 -11.54
C ARG A 55 13.24 12.19 -10.58
N HIS A 56 13.23 13.43 -11.06
CA HIS A 56 12.89 14.59 -10.24
C HIS A 56 11.41 14.55 -9.83
N ALA A 57 10.52 14.21 -10.75
CA ALA A 57 9.11 14.00 -10.44
C ALA A 57 8.91 12.85 -9.43
N ALA A 58 9.63 11.73 -9.57
CA ALA A 58 9.59 10.62 -8.63
C ALA A 58 10.04 11.00 -7.21
N LEU A 59 11.08 11.81 -7.07
CA LEU A 59 11.52 12.32 -5.77
C LEU A 59 10.54 13.36 -5.20
N ALA A 60 9.98 14.20 -6.06
CA ALA A 60 9.05 15.24 -5.65
C ALA A 60 7.73 14.65 -5.10
N VAL A 61 7.17 13.63 -5.75
CA VAL A 61 5.93 12.99 -5.28
C VAL A 61 6.12 12.27 -3.94
N LEU A 62 7.27 11.67 -3.68
CA LEU A 62 7.59 11.06 -2.37
C LEU A 62 7.66 12.11 -1.26
N ARG A 63 8.32 13.22 -1.51
CA ARG A 63 8.40 14.33 -0.54
C ARG A 63 7.05 14.95 -0.29
N GLU A 64 6.25 15.13 -1.34
CA GLU A 64 4.89 15.65 -1.24
C GLU A 64 4.00 14.69 -0.43
N ALA A 65 4.07 13.37 -0.65
CA ALA A 65 3.30 12.41 0.14
C ALA A 65 3.54 12.56 1.65
N VAL A 66 4.79 12.66 2.08
CA VAL A 66 5.14 12.89 3.49
C VAL A 66 4.70 14.29 3.96
N ALA A 67 4.84 15.33 3.13
CA ALA A 67 4.36 16.68 3.45
C ALA A 67 2.84 16.71 3.65
N GLN A 68 2.08 15.86 2.95
CA GLN A 68 0.64 15.63 3.09
C GLN A 68 0.30 14.65 4.24
N ARG A 69 1.27 14.34 5.14
CA ARG A 69 1.11 13.45 6.30
C ARG A 69 0.87 11.99 5.98
N VAL A 70 1.20 11.52 4.78
CA VAL A 70 1.29 10.09 4.53
C VAL A 70 2.43 9.53 5.38
N ASN A 71 2.11 8.60 6.27
CA ASN A 71 3.08 7.94 7.14
C ASN A 71 3.14 6.41 6.95
N HIS A 72 2.62 5.94 5.80
CA HIS A 72 2.64 4.55 5.40
C HIS A 72 3.00 4.48 3.90
N ILE A 73 4.17 3.95 3.58
CA ILE A 73 4.65 3.75 2.22
C ILE A 73 4.84 2.26 1.95
N ASP A 74 4.18 1.76 0.90
CA ASP A 74 4.35 0.40 0.42
C ASP A 74 5.34 0.38 -0.77
N THR A 75 6.34 -0.48 -0.68
CA THR A 75 7.39 -0.64 -1.70
C THR A 75 7.77 -2.11 -1.92
N SER A 76 8.76 -2.35 -2.74
CA SER A 76 9.52 -3.58 -2.83
C SER A 76 10.86 -3.33 -3.49
N ASP A 77 11.90 -4.07 -3.06
CA ASP A 77 13.24 -3.96 -3.63
C ASP A 77 13.34 -4.52 -5.06
N TYR A 78 12.38 -5.38 -5.46
CA TYR A 78 12.30 -5.86 -6.84
C TYR A 78 11.57 -4.88 -7.80
N TYR A 79 11.12 -3.70 -7.33
CA TYR A 79 10.61 -2.65 -8.21
C TYR A 79 11.75 -1.88 -8.86
N GLY A 80 11.90 -2.09 -10.17
CA GLY A 80 12.88 -1.42 -11.00
C GLY A 80 14.30 -1.99 -11.17
N PRO A 81 14.71 -3.22 -10.78
CA PRO A 81 14.99 -3.67 -9.42
C PRO A 81 15.90 -2.71 -8.65
N HIS A 82 15.76 -2.65 -7.36
CA HIS A 82 16.42 -1.75 -6.38
C HIS A 82 16.08 -0.25 -6.54
N VAL A 83 15.57 0.17 -7.71
CA VAL A 83 15.36 1.57 -8.07
C VAL A 83 14.41 2.29 -7.10
N THR A 84 13.26 1.67 -6.81
CA THR A 84 12.23 2.31 -5.99
C THR A 84 12.71 2.54 -4.56
N ASN A 85 13.36 1.54 -3.93
CA ASN A 85 13.92 1.70 -2.59
C ASN A 85 15.02 2.76 -2.55
N GLN A 86 15.86 2.84 -3.59
CA GLN A 86 16.87 3.88 -3.69
C GLN A 86 16.27 5.29 -3.87
N LEU A 87 15.15 5.43 -4.59
CA LEU A 87 14.41 6.69 -4.71
C LEU A 87 13.79 7.10 -3.38
N ILE A 88 13.18 6.16 -2.64
CA ILE A 88 12.63 6.41 -1.30
C ILE A 88 13.74 6.91 -0.37
N ARG A 89 14.88 6.23 -0.34
CA ARG A 89 16.06 6.67 0.44
C ARG A 89 16.50 8.07 0.06
N GLU A 90 16.66 8.35 -1.22
CA GLU A 90 17.15 9.67 -1.68
C GLU A 90 16.16 10.80 -1.38
N ALA A 91 14.87 10.51 -1.48
CA ALA A 91 13.85 11.52 -1.21
C ALA A 91 13.66 11.82 0.27
N LEU A 92 13.74 10.78 1.15
CA LEU A 92 13.19 10.84 2.49
C LEU A 92 14.19 10.55 3.62
N HIS A 93 15.41 10.02 3.31
CA HIS A 93 16.37 9.75 4.36
C HIS A 93 17.12 11.04 4.81
N PRO A 94 17.24 11.32 6.15
CA PRO A 94 16.73 10.52 7.27
C PRO A 94 15.20 10.51 7.32
N TYR A 95 14.64 9.33 7.59
CA TYR A 95 13.19 9.13 7.61
C TYR A 95 12.52 9.82 8.79
N PRO A 96 11.28 10.35 8.65
CA PRO A 96 10.48 10.76 9.80
C PRO A 96 10.25 9.59 10.77
N ASP A 97 10.21 9.87 12.06
CA ASP A 97 10.09 8.85 13.12
C ASP A 97 8.77 8.06 13.04
N ASP A 98 7.71 8.68 12.51
CA ASP A 98 6.38 8.11 12.37
C ASP A 98 6.15 7.43 11.01
N LEU A 99 7.10 7.52 10.08
CA LEU A 99 7.00 6.88 8.78
C LEU A 99 7.21 5.36 8.90
N VAL A 100 6.27 4.59 8.39
CA VAL A 100 6.33 3.12 8.28
C VAL A 100 6.55 2.73 6.82
N ILE A 101 7.62 1.98 6.55
CA ILE A 101 7.90 1.45 5.22
C ILE A 101 7.61 -0.04 5.19
N VAL A 102 6.62 -0.42 4.40
CA VAL A 102 6.26 -1.82 4.14
C VAL A 102 6.94 -2.27 2.86
N THR A 103 7.72 -3.32 2.93
CA THR A 103 8.37 -3.91 1.74
C THR A 103 7.97 -5.36 1.53
N LYS A 104 8.40 -5.95 0.42
CA LYS A 104 8.06 -7.33 0.04
C LYS A 104 9.31 -8.10 -0.36
N VAL A 105 9.30 -9.39 -0.08
CA VAL A 105 10.29 -10.38 -0.53
C VAL A 105 9.58 -11.57 -1.15
N GLY A 106 10.26 -12.40 -1.92
CA GLY A 106 9.70 -13.61 -2.55
C GLY A 106 9.69 -13.57 -4.08
N ALA A 107 10.13 -12.46 -4.68
CA ALA A 107 10.29 -12.35 -6.12
C ALA A 107 11.59 -11.61 -6.50
N VAL A 108 12.06 -11.84 -7.71
CA VAL A 108 13.13 -11.07 -8.36
C VAL A 108 12.73 -10.77 -9.80
N ARG A 109 13.46 -9.88 -10.46
CA ARG A 109 13.23 -9.54 -11.87
C ARG A 109 14.32 -10.11 -12.74
N GLY A 110 13.91 -10.80 -13.81
CA GLY A 110 14.81 -11.24 -14.87
C GLY A 110 15.36 -10.07 -15.70
N ALA A 111 16.43 -10.30 -16.44
CA ALA A 111 16.99 -9.30 -17.34
C ALA A 111 16.03 -8.88 -18.48
N ASP A 112 15.07 -9.73 -18.80
CA ASP A 112 13.96 -9.52 -19.74
C ASP A 112 12.74 -8.86 -19.09
N ALA A 113 12.86 -8.36 -17.88
CA ALA A 113 11.79 -7.82 -17.05
C ALA A 113 10.73 -8.84 -16.59
N SER A 114 10.98 -10.15 -16.72
CA SER A 114 10.11 -11.19 -16.19
C SER A 114 10.05 -11.18 -14.66
N TRP A 115 8.93 -11.63 -14.10
CA TRP A 115 8.76 -11.86 -12.67
C TRP A 115 9.14 -13.31 -12.37
N ILE A 116 10.11 -13.51 -11.49
CA ILE A 116 10.66 -14.81 -11.13
C ILE A 116 10.46 -15.02 -9.63
N SER A 117 9.85 -16.14 -9.25
CA SER A 117 9.73 -16.53 -7.85
C SER A 117 11.11 -16.78 -7.22
N ALA A 118 11.34 -16.25 -6.01
CA ALA A 118 12.60 -16.30 -5.28
C ALA A 118 12.30 -16.59 -3.80
N LEU A 119 11.88 -17.81 -3.53
CA LEU A 119 11.30 -18.26 -2.27
C LEU A 119 12.18 -19.21 -1.47
N THR A 120 13.43 -19.51 -1.93
CA THR A 120 14.34 -20.28 -1.09
C THR A 120 14.78 -19.48 0.14
N PRO A 121 15.12 -20.12 1.27
CA PRO A 121 15.64 -19.42 2.44
C PRO A 121 16.80 -18.48 2.15
N ALA A 122 17.70 -18.89 1.23
CA ALA A 122 18.83 -18.07 0.79
C ALA A 122 18.38 -16.84 -0.01
N ASP A 123 17.37 -16.97 -0.88
CA ASP A 123 16.81 -15.85 -1.65
C ASP A 123 16.11 -14.84 -0.73
N LEU A 124 15.29 -15.32 0.20
CA LEU A 124 14.57 -14.48 1.16
C LEU A 124 15.55 -13.72 2.06
N THR A 125 16.58 -14.39 2.58
CA THR A 125 17.62 -13.76 3.39
C THR A 125 18.35 -12.68 2.61
N ARG A 126 18.74 -12.97 1.36
CA ARG A 126 19.39 -11.98 0.47
C ARG A 126 18.48 -10.78 0.21
N ALA A 127 17.18 -11.02 -0.08
CA ALA A 127 16.21 -9.96 -0.34
C ALA A 127 16.00 -9.04 0.87
N VAL A 128 15.98 -9.57 2.09
CA VAL A 128 15.93 -8.77 3.33
C VAL A 128 17.17 -7.88 3.44
N HIS A 129 18.37 -8.43 3.24
CA HIS A 129 19.61 -7.62 3.28
C HIS A 129 19.69 -6.59 2.16
N ASP A 130 19.15 -6.88 0.97
CA ASP A 130 19.07 -5.94 -0.14
C ASP A 130 18.14 -4.76 0.21
N ASN A 131 16.99 -5.03 0.81
CA ASN A 131 16.08 -4.00 1.30
C ASN A 131 16.73 -3.11 2.36
N LEU A 132 17.37 -3.69 3.38
CA LEU A 132 18.10 -2.94 4.42
C LEU A 132 19.14 -1.99 3.81
N ARG A 133 19.94 -2.51 2.88
CA ARG A 133 20.98 -1.74 2.20
C ARG A 133 20.41 -0.63 1.32
N ASN A 134 19.39 -0.92 0.51
CA ASN A 134 18.85 0.03 -0.47
C ASN A 134 18.01 1.12 0.20
N LEU A 135 17.27 0.79 1.26
CA LEU A 135 16.57 1.76 2.11
C LEU A 135 17.51 2.47 3.10
N ARG A 136 18.70 1.93 3.37
CA ARG A 136 19.67 2.43 4.37
C ARG A 136 19.06 2.47 5.77
N VAL A 137 18.50 1.37 6.20
CA VAL A 137 17.97 1.15 7.56
C VAL A 137 18.62 -0.09 8.18
N ASP A 138 18.69 -0.12 9.50
CA ASP A 138 19.20 -1.29 10.23
C ASP A 138 18.11 -2.34 10.48
N VAL A 139 16.84 -1.93 10.47
CA VAL A 139 15.68 -2.78 10.70
C VAL A 139 14.56 -2.38 9.75
N LEU A 140 13.92 -3.35 9.08
CA LEU A 140 12.73 -3.14 8.24
C LEU A 140 11.47 -3.09 9.13
N ASP A 141 10.57 -2.13 8.89
CA ASP A 141 9.36 -1.99 9.71
C ASP A 141 8.39 -3.16 9.48
N VAL A 142 8.04 -3.43 8.22
CA VAL A 142 7.17 -4.55 7.85
C VAL A 142 7.69 -5.21 6.59
N VAL A 143 7.79 -6.55 6.60
CA VAL A 143 8.15 -7.35 5.43
C VAL A 143 7.02 -8.30 5.08
N ASN A 144 6.45 -8.14 3.89
CA ASN A 144 5.47 -9.07 3.35
C ASN A 144 6.17 -10.21 2.62
N LEU A 145 5.89 -11.45 3.02
CA LEU A 145 6.18 -12.62 2.20
C LEU A 145 5.20 -12.65 1.04
N ARG A 146 5.70 -12.38 -0.18
CA ARG A 146 4.89 -12.47 -1.38
C ARG A 146 5.06 -13.85 -2.01
N VAL A 147 3.94 -14.54 -2.19
CA VAL A 147 3.83 -15.84 -2.83
C VAL A 147 2.81 -15.81 -3.97
N GLY A 148 2.51 -16.95 -4.57
CA GLY A 148 1.50 -17.04 -5.62
C GLY A 148 1.95 -16.49 -6.98
N GLY A 149 0.98 -16.28 -7.87
CA GLY A 149 1.15 -15.71 -9.20
C GLY A 149 1.31 -14.18 -9.19
N ILE A 150 1.04 -13.56 -10.35
CA ILE A 150 1.09 -12.09 -10.46
C ILE A 150 -0.12 -11.49 -9.73
N ASP A 151 -1.31 -11.97 -10.02
CA ASP A 151 -2.56 -11.40 -9.53
C ASP A 151 -3.28 -12.31 -8.52
N GLU A 152 -3.11 -13.64 -8.66
CA GLU A 152 -3.86 -14.64 -7.90
C GLU A 152 -2.96 -15.44 -6.96
N PRO A 153 -3.44 -15.79 -5.75
CA PRO A 153 -2.77 -16.72 -4.86
C PRO A 153 -2.66 -18.11 -5.50
N ILE A 154 -1.62 -18.86 -5.12
CA ILE A 154 -1.42 -20.26 -5.52
C ILE A 154 -1.30 -21.09 -4.25
N GLU A 155 -2.18 -22.08 -4.09
CA GLU A 155 -2.17 -22.94 -2.92
C GLU A 155 -0.87 -23.76 -2.85
N SER A 156 -0.13 -23.57 -1.77
CA SER A 156 1.12 -24.27 -1.48
C SER A 156 1.48 -24.06 -0.01
N SER A 157 2.30 -24.94 0.58
CA SER A 157 2.87 -24.64 1.90
C SER A 157 3.84 -23.48 1.83
N ILE A 158 3.76 -22.58 2.82
CA ILE A 158 4.67 -21.45 3.00
C ILE A 158 5.45 -21.52 4.32
N GLU A 159 5.42 -22.68 4.99
CA GLU A 159 6.03 -22.85 6.31
C GLU A 159 7.53 -22.55 6.32
N GLU A 160 8.29 -23.09 5.36
CA GLU A 160 9.74 -22.87 5.29
C GLU A 160 10.06 -21.39 5.02
N GLN A 161 9.31 -20.77 4.13
CA GLN A 161 9.48 -19.37 3.75
C GLN A 161 9.18 -18.43 4.92
N PHE A 162 8.04 -18.67 5.58
CA PHE A 162 7.62 -17.86 6.71
C PHE A 162 8.54 -18.07 7.93
N ALA A 163 8.96 -19.32 8.20
CA ALA A 163 9.95 -19.63 9.24
C ALA A 163 11.27 -18.89 9.02
N THR A 164 11.72 -18.78 7.76
CA THR A 164 12.92 -18.02 7.41
C THR A 164 12.78 -16.55 7.81
N LEU A 165 11.65 -15.91 7.48
CA LEU A 165 11.42 -14.51 7.84
C LEU A 165 11.24 -14.32 9.35
N ALA A 166 10.58 -15.26 10.04
CA ALA A 166 10.45 -15.24 11.50
C ALA A 166 11.82 -15.35 12.19
N GLU A 167 12.76 -16.13 11.63
CA GLU A 167 14.15 -16.15 12.14
C GLU A 167 14.85 -14.80 11.94
N LEU A 168 14.73 -14.17 10.77
CA LEU A 168 15.30 -12.84 10.52
C LEU A 168 14.66 -11.75 11.40
N GLN A 169 13.39 -11.89 11.75
CA GLN A 169 12.72 -11.06 12.75
C GLN A 169 13.34 -11.25 14.15
N ARG A 170 13.56 -12.50 14.59
CA ARG A 170 14.22 -12.79 15.89
C ARG A 170 15.66 -12.29 15.94
N GLN A 171 16.34 -12.18 14.80
CA GLN A 171 17.66 -11.55 14.67
C GLN A 171 17.60 -10.02 14.71
N GLY A 172 16.42 -9.41 14.74
CA GLY A 172 16.22 -7.97 14.79
C GLY A 172 16.35 -7.25 13.44
N LEU A 173 16.32 -7.96 12.32
CA LEU A 173 16.39 -7.37 10.98
C LEU A 173 15.02 -6.91 10.47
N ILE A 174 13.94 -7.46 11.03
CA ILE A 174 12.53 -7.17 10.69
C ILE A 174 11.77 -6.90 11.98
N ARG A 175 10.90 -5.88 12.03
CA ARG A 175 10.02 -5.63 13.18
C ARG A 175 8.75 -6.46 13.10
N GLN A 176 8.08 -6.44 11.96
CA GLN A 176 6.76 -7.08 11.77
C GLN A 176 6.72 -7.87 10.47
N LEU A 177 5.95 -8.96 10.49
CA LEU A 177 5.74 -9.82 9.32
C LEU A 177 4.33 -9.63 8.77
N GLY A 178 4.23 -9.65 7.46
CA GLY A 178 2.98 -9.67 6.71
C GLY A 178 3.02 -10.68 5.58
N LEU A 179 1.91 -10.81 4.89
CA LEU A 179 1.74 -11.72 3.76
C LEU A 179 1.25 -10.95 2.54
N SER A 180 1.55 -11.46 1.34
CA SER A 180 1.03 -10.88 0.11
C SER A 180 0.72 -11.97 -0.91
N ASN A 181 -0.47 -11.87 -1.50
CA ASN A 181 -1.00 -12.79 -2.50
C ASN A 181 -1.11 -14.22 -1.98
N VAL A 182 -1.84 -14.37 -0.88
CA VAL A 182 -1.98 -15.62 -0.09
C VAL A 182 -3.43 -16.06 -0.01
N THR A 183 -3.62 -17.37 0.17
CA THR A 183 -4.92 -17.96 0.52
C THR A 183 -5.17 -17.87 2.03
N SER A 184 -6.42 -18.09 2.47
CA SER A 184 -6.75 -18.21 3.90
C SER A 184 -5.98 -19.36 4.57
N GLY A 185 -5.77 -20.49 3.89
CA GLY A 185 -4.99 -21.61 4.42
C GLY A 185 -3.51 -21.24 4.66
N GLN A 186 -2.92 -20.44 3.78
CA GLN A 186 -1.56 -19.92 3.97
C GLN A 186 -1.48 -18.90 5.12
N LEU A 187 -2.50 -18.06 5.27
CA LEU A 187 -2.61 -17.17 6.44
C LEU A 187 -2.70 -17.97 7.74
N GLU A 188 -3.49 -19.03 7.77
CA GLU A 188 -3.60 -19.93 8.94
C GLU A 188 -2.25 -20.59 9.29
N GLN A 189 -1.52 -21.10 8.29
CA GLN A 189 -0.17 -21.65 8.49
C GLN A 189 0.77 -20.63 9.13
N ALA A 190 0.85 -19.41 8.55
CA ALA A 190 1.73 -18.36 9.04
C ALA A 190 1.35 -17.91 10.46
N SER A 191 0.05 -17.69 10.72
CA SER A 191 -0.48 -17.24 12.01
C SER A 191 -0.27 -18.28 13.13
N GLY A 192 -0.16 -19.57 12.79
CA GLY A 192 0.22 -20.63 13.70
C GLY A 192 1.71 -20.61 14.12
N MET A 193 2.54 -19.88 13.40
CA MET A 193 4.00 -19.81 13.61
C MET A 193 4.44 -18.51 14.27
N ASP A 194 3.94 -17.36 13.80
CA ASP A 194 4.23 -16.04 14.35
C ASP A 194 3.12 -15.04 13.99
N LYS A 195 3.17 -13.84 14.60
CA LYS A 195 2.16 -12.80 14.38
C LYS A 195 2.25 -12.21 12.98
N VAL A 196 1.15 -12.29 12.22
CA VAL A 196 0.95 -11.58 10.95
C VAL A 196 0.25 -10.26 11.24
N VAL A 197 0.80 -9.12 10.77
CA VAL A 197 0.21 -7.79 10.99
C VAL A 197 -0.60 -7.27 9.82
N CYS A 198 -0.37 -7.79 8.62
CA CYS A 198 -1.16 -7.43 7.42
C CYS A 198 -1.18 -8.55 6.39
N VAL A 199 -2.26 -8.53 5.60
CA VAL A 199 -2.41 -9.32 4.36
C VAL A 199 -2.62 -8.36 3.21
N GLN A 200 -1.87 -8.55 2.12
CA GLN A 200 -1.94 -7.72 0.92
C GLN A 200 -2.32 -8.57 -0.29
N ASN A 201 -3.57 -8.54 -0.71
CA ASN A 201 -4.10 -9.30 -1.84
C ASN A 201 -4.76 -8.39 -2.89
N HIS A 202 -5.08 -8.95 -4.05
CA HIS A 202 -5.84 -8.26 -5.08
C HIS A 202 -7.27 -8.03 -4.63
N TYR A 203 -7.67 -6.76 -4.52
CA TYR A 203 -9.04 -6.41 -4.15
C TYR A 203 -9.38 -4.99 -4.58
N ASN A 204 -10.54 -4.82 -5.18
CA ASN A 204 -11.10 -3.53 -5.57
C ASN A 204 -12.61 -3.66 -5.81
N LEU A 205 -13.24 -2.59 -6.31
CA LEU A 205 -14.68 -2.51 -6.52
C LEU A 205 -15.27 -3.64 -7.38
N VAL A 206 -14.49 -4.20 -8.32
CA VAL A 206 -14.92 -5.26 -9.25
C VAL A 206 -14.25 -6.62 -9.01
N HIS A 207 -13.30 -6.70 -8.08
CA HIS A 207 -12.62 -7.92 -7.67
C HIS A 207 -12.75 -8.08 -6.16
N ARG A 208 -13.67 -8.96 -5.71
CA ARG A 208 -14.11 -9.05 -4.30
C ARG A 208 -13.97 -10.44 -3.69
N ASP A 209 -13.11 -11.26 -4.23
CA ASP A 209 -12.98 -12.67 -3.81
C ASP A 209 -12.57 -12.80 -2.33
N ASP A 210 -11.93 -11.76 -1.75
CA ASP A 210 -11.48 -11.71 -0.37
C ASP A 210 -12.49 -11.08 0.63
N ASP A 211 -13.77 -10.91 0.28
CA ASP A 211 -14.75 -10.31 1.19
C ASP A 211 -14.79 -10.99 2.56
N ALA A 212 -14.84 -12.32 2.58
CA ALA A 212 -14.84 -13.09 3.83
C ALA A 212 -13.52 -12.96 4.61
N LEU A 213 -12.39 -12.97 3.92
CA LEU A 213 -11.07 -12.80 4.52
C LEU A 213 -10.91 -11.41 5.15
N ILE A 214 -11.40 -10.36 4.50
CA ILE A 214 -11.37 -8.98 5.06
C ILE A 214 -12.14 -8.92 6.38
N ASP A 215 -13.31 -9.54 6.45
CA ASP A 215 -14.15 -9.55 7.65
C ASP A 215 -13.49 -10.34 8.79
N GLU A 216 -12.86 -11.48 8.50
CA GLU A 216 -12.09 -12.26 9.48
C GLU A 216 -10.89 -11.47 10.02
N LEU A 217 -10.12 -10.83 9.14
CA LEU A 217 -8.98 -10.01 9.51
C LEU A 217 -9.39 -8.78 10.33
N ALA A 218 -10.56 -8.19 10.07
CA ALA A 218 -11.09 -7.09 10.87
C ALA A 218 -11.36 -7.50 12.31
N VAL A 219 -11.93 -8.71 12.53
CA VAL A 219 -12.15 -9.27 13.87
C VAL A 219 -10.82 -9.54 14.59
N SER A 220 -9.81 -10.01 13.86
CA SER A 220 -8.50 -10.36 14.39
C SER A 220 -7.57 -9.15 14.58
N GLY A 221 -7.97 -7.95 14.14
CA GLY A 221 -7.16 -6.73 14.21
C GLY A 221 -5.94 -6.77 13.29
N VAL A 222 -6.02 -7.50 12.18
CA VAL A 222 -5.00 -7.59 11.14
C VAL A 222 -5.37 -6.67 9.99
N ALA A 223 -4.42 -5.90 9.49
CA ALA A 223 -4.65 -5.01 8.35
C ALA A 223 -4.88 -5.79 7.06
N TYR A 224 -5.80 -5.33 6.23
CA TYR A 224 -5.94 -5.75 4.85
C TYR A 224 -5.50 -4.63 3.91
N VAL A 225 -4.58 -4.92 3.00
CA VAL A 225 -3.96 -3.92 2.12
C VAL A 225 -4.25 -4.29 0.66
N PRO A 226 -5.33 -3.77 0.05
CA PRO A 226 -5.65 -4.09 -1.33
C PRO A 226 -4.55 -3.60 -2.28
N PHE A 227 -3.94 -4.50 -3.06
CA PHE A 227 -3.19 -4.06 -4.22
C PHE A 227 -4.12 -3.92 -5.45
N PHE A 228 -3.76 -3.06 -6.39
CA PHE A 228 -4.61 -2.65 -7.50
C PHE A 228 -5.98 -2.08 -7.07
N PRO A 229 -6.00 -1.17 -6.08
CA PRO A 229 -7.26 -0.62 -5.56
C PRO A 229 -8.08 0.13 -6.63
N LEU A 230 -7.42 0.56 -7.71
CA LEU A 230 -8.02 1.31 -8.83
C LEU A 230 -8.04 0.50 -10.15
N GLY A 231 -7.95 -0.85 -10.09
CA GLY A 231 -8.00 -1.74 -11.26
C GLY A 231 -6.64 -2.11 -11.85
N GLY A 232 -5.53 -1.69 -11.24
CA GLY A 232 -4.20 -2.10 -11.65
C GLY A 232 -3.75 -1.52 -13.00
N LEU A 233 -3.42 -2.39 -13.95
CA LEU A 233 -2.96 -1.99 -15.28
C LEU A 233 -4.09 -1.46 -16.17
N THR A 234 -5.34 -1.86 -15.89
CA THR A 234 -6.55 -1.34 -16.53
C THR A 234 -7.35 -0.59 -15.48
N PRO A 235 -7.54 0.73 -15.61
CA PRO A 235 -8.36 1.49 -14.67
C PRO A 235 -9.78 0.95 -14.60
N LEU A 236 -10.39 1.06 -13.41
CA LEU A 236 -11.78 0.71 -13.18
C LEU A 236 -12.69 1.52 -14.13
N GLN A 237 -13.53 0.82 -14.88
CA GLN A 237 -14.50 1.41 -15.80
C GLN A 237 -15.89 0.91 -15.43
N SER A 238 -16.78 1.84 -15.05
CA SER A 238 -18.16 1.57 -14.73
C SER A 238 -18.97 2.85 -14.94
N SER A 239 -20.10 2.75 -15.65
CA SER A 239 -21.03 3.88 -15.78
C SER A 239 -21.59 4.28 -14.42
N THR A 240 -21.98 3.31 -13.61
CA THR A 240 -22.47 3.55 -12.24
C THR A 240 -21.44 4.31 -11.39
N LEU A 241 -20.15 3.90 -11.42
CA LEU A 241 -19.09 4.60 -10.71
C LEU A 241 -18.94 6.05 -11.19
N SER A 242 -19.03 6.29 -12.51
CA SER A 242 -18.95 7.63 -13.11
C SER A 242 -20.15 8.51 -12.76
N GLU A 243 -21.35 7.94 -12.71
CA GLU A 243 -22.57 8.66 -12.30
C GLU A 243 -22.54 9.02 -10.82
N VAL A 244 -22.09 8.12 -9.95
CA VAL A 244 -21.91 8.40 -8.53
C VAL A 244 -20.85 9.50 -8.32
N ALA A 245 -19.73 9.43 -9.03
CA ALA A 245 -18.68 10.43 -8.97
C ALA A 245 -19.20 11.82 -9.34
N THR A 246 -19.98 11.92 -10.42
CA THR A 246 -20.62 13.18 -10.84
C THR A 246 -21.55 13.75 -9.76
N ARG A 247 -22.37 12.92 -9.11
CA ARG A 247 -23.27 13.35 -8.01
C ARG A 247 -22.53 13.86 -6.77
N LEU A 248 -21.33 13.33 -6.52
CA LEU A 248 -20.50 13.69 -5.38
C LEU A 248 -19.50 14.83 -5.67
N ASP A 249 -19.49 15.37 -6.89
CA ASP A 249 -18.46 16.32 -7.37
C ASP A 249 -17.03 15.79 -7.11
N ALA A 250 -16.84 14.50 -7.41
CA ALA A 250 -15.60 13.76 -7.19
C ALA A 250 -15.19 13.03 -8.47
N THR A 251 -13.96 12.49 -8.50
CA THR A 251 -13.54 11.61 -9.59
C THR A 251 -13.94 10.17 -9.32
N PRO A 252 -14.10 9.32 -10.36
CA PRO A 252 -14.35 7.89 -10.17
C PRO A 252 -13.30 7.21 -9.28
N MET A 253 -12.03 7.63 -9.37
CA MET A 253 -10.94 7.07 -8.56
C MET A 253 -11.09 7.44 -7.08
N GLN A 254 -11.48 8.67 -6.76
CA GLN A 254 -11.78 9.09 -5.39
C GLN A 254 -12.94 8.30 -4.80
N VAL A 255 -14.00 8.07 -5.57
CA VAL A 255 -15.15 7.28 -5.11
C VAL A 255 -14.75 5.82 -4.87
N ALA A 256 -13.93 5.22 -5.75
CA ALA A 256 -13.45 3.85 -5.57
C ALA A 256 -12.56 3.71 -4.32
N LEU A 257 -11.67 4.66 -4.05
CA LEU A 257 -10.86 4.67 -2.82
C LEU A 257 -11.72 4.90 -1.57
N ALA A 258 -12.68 5.82 -1.61
CA ALA A 258 -13.61 6.04 -0.50
C ALA A 258 -14.46 4.80 -0.21
N TRP A 259 -14.92 4.10 -1.26
CA TRP A 259 -15.65 2.84 -1.10
C TRP A 259 -14.80 1.79 -0.34
N LEU A 260 -13.53 1.63 -0.70
CA LEU A 260 -12.61 0.73 0.00
C LEU A 260 -12.45 1.11 1.47
N LEU A 261 -12.32 2.41 1.80
CA LEU A 261 -12.26 2.88 3.18
C LEU A 261 -13.54 2.60 3.96
N HIS A 262 -14.71 2.59 3.32
CA HIS A 262 -15.99 2.25 3.95
C HIS A 262 -16.22 0.75 4.07
N ARG A 263 -15.58 -0.08 3.21
CA ARG A 263 -15.76 -1.54 3.21
C ARG A 263 -15.41 -2.17 4.56
N ALA A 264 -14.29 -1.78 5.17
CA ALA A 264 -13.90 -2.30 6.47
C ALA A 264 -12.89 -1.36 7.18
N PRO A 265 -12.90 -1.31 8.53
CA PRO A 265 -12.01 -0.42 9.29
C PRO A 265 -10.54 -0.81 9.24
N ASN A 266 -10.22 -2.05 8.91
CA ASN A 266 -8.86 -2.60 8.82
C ASN A 266 -8.24 -2.48 7.41
N ILE A 267 -8.93 -1.88 6.45
CA ILE A 267 -8.36 -1.63 5.11
C ILE A 267 -7.39 -0.46 5.16
N LEU A 268 -6.16 -0.70 4.68
CA LEU A 268 -5.12 0.31 4.45
C LEU A 268 -4.89 0.47 2.97
N LEU A 269 -5.06 1.67 2.43
CA LEU A 269 -4.93 1.95 1.01
C LEU A 269 -3.52 2.40 0.65
N ILE A 270 -3.05 1.93 -0.51
CA ILE A 270 -1.74 2.25 -1.07
C ILE A 270 -1.85 2.66 -2.55
N PRO A 271 -2.70 3.64 -2.91
CA PRO A 271 -2.80 4.07 -4.29
C PRO A 271 -1.45 4.63 -4.76
N GLY A 272 -0.94 4.10 -5.88
CA GLY A 272 0.36 4.46 -6.43
C GLY A 272 0.24 5.49 -7.55
N THR A 273 1.19 6.42 -7.60
CA THR A 273 1.32 7.38 -8.69
C THR A 273 2.73 7.97 -8.76
N SER A 274 3.13 8.45 -9.93
CA SER A 274 4.35 9.25 -10.13
C SER A 274 4.05 10.75 -10.33
N SER A 275 2.78 11.18 -10.15
CA SER A 275 2.30 12.55 -10.34
C SER A 275 1.82 13.16 -9.03
N ILE A 276 2.28 14.37 -8.69
CA ILE A 276 1.78 15.12 -7.53
C ILE A 276 0.29 15.43 -7.66
N ALA A 277 -0.20 15.76 -8.85
CA ALA A 277 -1.62 16.02 -9.07
C ALA A 277 -2.48 14.78 -8.77
N HIS A 278 -2.07 13.61 -9.24
CA HIS A 278 -2.78 12.36 -8.93
C HIS A 278 -2.61 11.94 -7.46
N LEU A 279 -1.49 12.29 -6.82
CA LEU A 279 -1.34 12.09 -5.37
C LEU A 279 -2.41 12.88 -4.61
N HIS A 280 -2.56 14.17 -4.89
CA HIS A 280 -3.57 15.02 -4.25
C HIS A 280 -4.99 14.52 -4.55
N GLU A 281 -5.26 14.08 -5.80
CA GLU A 281 -6.52 13.46 -6.17
C GLU A 281 -6.82 12.22 -5.31
N ASN A 282 -5.85 11.31 -5.17
CA ASN A 282 -6.01 10.11 -4.35
C ASN A 282 -6.23 10.45 -2.87
N LEU A 283 -5.48 11.41 -2.32
CA LEU A 283 -5.60 11.82 -0.93
C LEU A 283 -6.95 12.50 -0.64
N ALA A 284 -7.53 13.19 -1.61
CA ALA A 284 -8.83 13.83 -1.48
C ALA A 284 -10.00 12.81 -1.35
N ALA A 285 -9.75 11.51 -1.51
CA ALA A 285 -10.72 10.47 -1.17
C ALA A 285 -10.96 10.34 0.35
N ALA A 286 -10.02 10.76 1.20
CA ALA A 286 -10.10 10.58 2.65
C ALA A 286 -11.35 11.21 3.30
N PRO A 287 -11.73 12.46 3.01
CA PRO A 287 -12.92 13.08 3.59
C PRO A 287 -14.23 12.72 2.88
N LEU A 288 -14.18 11.95 1.77
CA LEU A 288 -15.37 11.65 0.98
C LEU A 288 -16.31 10.71 1.71
N THR A 289 -17.52 11.17 1.99
CA THR A 289 -18.55 10.40 2.68
C THR A 289 -19.50 9.75 1.69
N LEU A 290 -19.68 8.44 1.80
CA LEU A 290 -20.63 7.67 1.01
C LEU A 290 -21.85 7.32 1.87
N THR A 291 -23.05 7.66 1.38
CA THR A 291 -24.30 7.27 2.05
C THR A 291 -24.61 5.79 1.82
N ASP A 292 -25.45 5.18 2.67
CA ASP A 292 -25.86 3.79 2.51
C ASP A 292 -26.46 3.51 1.12
N THR A 293 -27.19 4.46 0.55
CA THR A 293 -27.75 4.36 -0.81
C THR A 293 -26.64 4.27 -1.85
N ILE A 294 -25.62 5.14 -1.75
CA ILE A 294 -24.47 5.14 -2.66
C ILE A 294 -23.66 3.85 -2.49
N LEU A 295 -23.45 3.41 -1.26
CA LEU A 295 -22.75 2.14 -0.99
C LEU A 295 -23.50 0.96 -1.61
N ALA A 296 -24.84 0.93 -1.53
CA ALA A 296 -25.65 -0.12 -2.15
C ALA A 296 -25.53 -0.10 -3.68
N GLU A 297 -25.52 1.09 -4.32
CA GLU A 297 -25.32 1.24 -5.76
C GLU A 297 -23.93 0.75 -6.19
N LEU A 298 -22.88 1.14 -5.45
CA LEU A 298 -21.51 0.71 -5.74
C LEU A 298 -21.32 -0.80 -5.51
N ASN A 299 -21.96 -1.34 -4.46
CA ASN A 299 -21.93 -2.77 -4.17
C ASN A 299 -22.63 -3.62 -5.24
N ALA A 300 -23.54 -3.05 -6.01
CA ALA A 300 -24.21 -3.70 -7.12
C ALA A 300 -23.39 -3.70 -8.43
N ILE A 301 -22.21 -3.06 -8.44
CA ILE A 301 -21.30 -3.13 -9.59
C ILE A 301 -20.69 -4.54 -9.59
N ASP A 302 -21.12 -5.36 -10.55
CA ASP A 302 -20.52 -6.65 -10.80
C ASP A 302 -19.27 -6.49 -11.67
N GLY A 303 -18.29 -7.39 -11.50
CA GLY A 303 -17.12 -7.43 -12.36
C GLY A 303 -17.48 -7.89 -13.79
N GLU A 304 -18.35 -7.16 -14.47
CA GLU A 304 -18.69 -7.45 -15.87
C GLU A 304 -17.47 -7.22 -16.76
N GLY A 305 -16.89 -8.30 -17.24
CA GLY A 305 -15.84 -8.27 -18.25
C GLY A 305 -14.67 -9.22 -18.02
N ARG A 306 -14.96 -10.48 -17.63
CA ARG A 306 -14.01 -11.59 -17.85
C ARG A 306 -14.24 -12.28 -19.16
#